data_c794ae5fed0a0e2d2a4c5fcc62ab3621
#
_entry.id   c794ae5fed0a0e2d2a4c5fcc62ab3621
#
_cell.length_a   1.000
_cell.length_b   1.000
_cell.length_c   1.000
_cell.angle_alpha   90.00
_cell.angle_beta   90.00
_cell.angle_gamma   90.00
#
_symmetry.space_group_name_H-M   'P 1'
#
loop_
_entity.id
_entity.type
_entity.pdbx_description
1 polymer ?
#
loop_
_entity_poly.entity_id
_entity_poly.type
_entity_poly.pdbx_seq_one_letter_code
_entity_poly.pdbx_strand_id
1 'polypeptide(L)'
;INVAHAIYARAALTKQDYTKALTEAKLARQNYPLMSNAEYHAGFCNPTSEWILGSFGSSQENNWYCRYGTQYASNGYYASTQQTGAGSIGRELINRIPNDDARKALFLTEDKFPGYNFNDGSAMDLGYGILGMGDDEKKADALWEEAAAYCQKMAVSGLEAPYQAGYMYLGGQLKFYVFDTPGVSYLPFIRSSEMVLVEAEANYFLNDETAARAALVELNATSGRNPEYTCDKSGEALWNEIMDY
;
A
#
# COMPACT_ATOMS: atom_id res chain seq x y z
N ILE A 1 -4.74 -24.31 -7.21
CA ILE A 1 -3.34 -24.80 -7.20
C ILE A 1 -2.40 -23.64 -6.80
N ASN A 2 -2.41 -22.51 -7.45
CA ASN A 2 -1.49 -21.38 -7.18
C ASN A 2 -1.54 -20.88 -5.73
N VAL A 3 -2.71 -20.82 -5.11
CA VAL A 3 -2.86 -20.48 -3.69
C VAL A 3 -2.11 -21.46 -2.78
N ALA A 4 -2.18 -22.77 -3.08
CA ALA A 4 -1.47 -23.78 -2.31
C ALA A 4 0.05 -23.60 -2.44
N HIS A 5 0.55 -23.31 -3.64
CA HIS A 5 1.95 -22.99 -3.87
C HIS A 5 2.38 -21.73 -3.08
N ALA A 6 1.56 -20.68 -3.08
CA ALA A 6 1.87 -19.45 -2.35
C ALA A 6 1.94 -19.66 -0.82
N ILE A 7 0.99 -20.40 -0.26
CA ILE A 7 1.02 -20.78 1.16
C ILE A 7 2.24 -21.64 1.47
N TYR A 8 2.59 -22.56 0.58
CA TYR A 8 3.76 -23.40 0.76
C TYR A 8 5.06 -22.59 0.66
N ALA A 9 5.14 -21.61 -0.25
CA ALA A 9 6.28 -20.69 -0.35
C ALA A 9 6.51 -19.95 0.96
N ARG A 10 5.45 -19.37 1.57
CA ARG A 10 5.53 -18.74 2.90
C ARG A 10 6.03 -19.70 3.98
N ALA A 11 5.48 -20.90 4.03
CA ALA A 11 5.87 -21.92 5.00
C ALA A 11 7.32 -22.37 4.83
N ALA A 12 7.77 -22.55 3.60
CA ALA A 12 9.14 -22.94 3.27
C ALA A 12 10.12 -21.81 3.63
N LEU A 13 9.78 -20.55 3.32
CA LEU A 13 10.58 -19.38 3.68
C LEU A 13 10.76 -19.28 5.20
N THR A 14 9.66 -19.39 5.94
CA THR A 14 9.68 -19.38 7.42
C THR A 14 10.56 -20.50 8.01
N LYS A 15 10.63 -21.64 7.33
CA LYS A 15 11.48 -22.77 7.71
C LYS A 15 12.91 -22.63 7.20
N GLN A 16 13.22 -21.59 6.46
CA GLN A 16 14.51 -21.38 5.80
C GLN A 16 14.86 -22.47 4.76
N ASP A 17 13.86 -23.14 4.22
CA ASP A 17 13.99 -24.00 3.05
C ASP A 17 13.91 -23.16 1.77
N TYR A 18 14.97 -22.41 1.51
CA TYR A 18 15.01 -21.40 0.45
C TYR A 18 14.86 -22.03 -0.95
N THR A 19 15.38 -23.21 -1.18
CA THR A 19 15.18 -23.92 -2.46
C THR A 19 13.71 -24.21 -2.71
N LYS A 20 13.01 -24.66 -1.69
CA LYS A 20 11.59 -24.94 -1.77
C LYS A 20 10.77 -23.66 -1.88
N ALA A 21 11.10 -22.65 -1.08
CA ALA A 21 10.45 -21.34 -1.13
C ALA A 21 10.52 -20.73 -2.53
N LEU A 22 11.71 -20.73 -3.16
CA LEU A 22 11.92 -20.24 -4.52
C LEU A 22 11.08 -21.00 -5.56
N THR A 23 11.08 -22.33 -5.47
CA THR A 23 10.31 -23.18 -6.40
C THR A 23 8.81 -22.89 -6.30
N GLU A 24 8.30 -22.86 -5.09
CA GLU A 24 6.87 -22.70 -4.84
C GLU A 24 6.39 -21.26 -5.14
N ALA A 25 7.22 -20.25 -4.88
CA ALA A 25 6.90 -18.86 -5.23
C ALA A 25 6.73 -18.69 -6.75
N LYS A 26 7.65 -19.25 -7.55
CA LYS A 26 7.55 -19.25 -9.01
C LYS A 26 6.29 -19.93 -9.52
N LEU A 27 5.93 -21.08 -8.95
CA LEU A 27 4.71 -21.79 -9.30
C LEU A 27 3.46 -21.00 -8.88
N ALA A 28 3.50 -20.34 -7.73
CA ALA A 28 2.38 -19.56 -7.23
C ALA A 28 1.98 -18.43 -8.17
N ARG A 29 2.97 -17.70 -8.73
CA ARG A 29 2.71 -16.53 -9.56
C ARG A 29 2.63 -16.80 -11.07
N GLN A 30 2.76 -18.03 -11.51
CA GLN A 30 2.89 -18.39 -12.92
C GLN A 30 1.82 -17.78 -13.84
N ASN A 31 0.58 -17.60 -13.35
CA ASN A 31 -0.54 -17.07 -14.13
C ASN A 31 -1.05 -15.72 -13.56
N TYR A 32 -0.27 -15.08 -12.70
CA TYR A 32 -0.61 -13.86 -12.01
C TYR A 32 0.48 -12.82 -12.26
N PRO A 33 0.46 -12.13 -13.40
CA PRO A 33 1.45 -11.10 -13.69
C PRO A 33 1.38 -9.96 -12.69
N LEU A 34 2.51 -9.31 -12.46
CA LEU A 34 2.56 -8.11 -11.63
C LEU A 34 1.66 -7.02 -12.21
N MET A 35 0.97 -6.31 -11.34
CA MET A 35 0.07 -5.24 -11.74
C MET A 35 0.82 -4.05 -12.36
N SER A 36 0.13 -3.33 -13.20
CA SER A 36 0.61 -2.06 -13.77
C SER A 36 0.61 -0.93 -12.72
N ASN A 37 1.31 0.16 -13.05
CA ASN A 37 1.25 1.39 -12.24
C ASN A 37 -0.17 1.91 -12.05
N ALA A 38 -0.98 1.86 -13.09
CA ALA A 38 -2.37 2.29 -13.03
C ALA A 38 -3.18 1.45 -12.05
N GLU A 39 -3.05 0.14 -12.10
CA GLU A 39 -3.71 -0.77 -11.15
C GLU A 39 -3.19 -0.57 -9.72
N TYR A 40 -1.88 -0.29 -9.55
CA TYR A 40 -1.29 -0.03 -8.24
C TYR A 40 -1.90 1.21 -7.57
N HIS A 41 -2.20 2.24 -8.34
CA HIS A 41 -2.81 3.48 -7.87
C HIS A 41 -4.35 3.46 -7.88
N ALA A 42 -4.96 2.35 -8.32
CA ALA A 42 -6.42 2.21 -8.38
C ALA A 42 -7.08 1.83 -7.04
N GLY A 43 -6.32 1.85 -5.94
CA GLY A 43 -6.88 1.67 -4.60
C GLY A 43 -7.18 0.24 -4.22
N PHE A 44 -6.34 -0.69 -4.31
CA PHE A 44 -6.31 -2.08 -3.80
C PHE A 44 -7.62 -2.68 -3.21
N CYS A 45 -8.75 -2.12 -3.58
CA CYS A 45 -10.08 -2.59 -3.16
C CYS A 45 -10.80 -3.37 -4.26
N ASN A 46 -10.17 -3.49 -5.42
CA ASN A 46 -10.64 -4.30 -6.54
C ASN A 46 -9.55 -5.30 -6.95
N PRO A 47 -9.94 -6.52 -7.32
CA PRO A 47 -8.98 -7.51 -7.80
C PRO A 47 -8.24 -7.02 -9.05
N THR A 48 -6.93 -7.28 -9.08
CA THR A 48 -6.09 -7.07 -10.25
C THR A 48 -5.52 -8.41 -10.73
N SER A 49 -4.81 -8.38 -11.85
CA SER A 49 -4.11 -9.54 -12.39
C SER A 49 -3.12 -10.20 -11.42
N GLU A 50 -2.64 -9.43 -10.46
CA GLU A 50 -1.62 -9.85 -9.48
C GLU A 50 -2.21 -10.65 -8.30
N TRP A 51 -3.52 -10.65 -8.10
CA TRP A 51 -4.12 -11.25 -6.91
C TRP A 51 -4.24 -12.77 -7.03
N ILE A 52 -3.42 -13.50 -6.29
CA ILE A 52 -3.47 -14.96 -6.18
C ILE A 52 -4.60 -15.41 -5.25
N LEU A 53 -4.81 -14.66 -4.16
CA LEU A 53 -5.89 -14.88 -3.20
C LEU A 53 -6.37 -13.54 -2.65
N GLY A 54 -7.67 -13.37 -2.63
CA GLY A 54 -8.33 -12.24 -1.98
C GLY A 54 -9.67 -12.64 -1.38
N SER A 55 -10.18 -11.83 -0.48
CA SER A 55 -11.55 -11.95 -0.02
C SER A 55 -12.48 -11.29 -1.03
N PHE A 56 -13.70 -11.79 -1.08
CA PHE A 56 -14.79 -11.16 -1.81
C PHE A 56 -15.75 -10.55 -0.80
N GLY A 57 -16.11 -9.29 -1.00
CA GLY A 57 -17.11 -8.62 -0.18
C GLY A 57 -18.32 -8.24 -1.02
N SER A 58 -19.52 -8.56 -0.56
CA SER A 58 -20.76 -8.08 -1.16
C SER A 58 -21.50 -7.18 -0.17
N SER A 59 -22.37 -6.31 -0.68
CA SER A 59 -23.21 -5.45 0.17
C SER A 59 -24.13 -6.24 1.07
N GLN A 60 -24.48 -7.46 0.70
CA GLN A 60 -25.37 -8.34 1.45
C GLN A 60 -24.70 -9.08 2.60
N GLU A 61 -23.40 -9.38 2.43
CA GLU A 61 -22.60 -10.13 3.42
C GLU A 61 -21.89 -9.22 4.42
N ASN A 62 -21.84 -7.96 4.11
CA ASN A 62 -21.08 -7.01 4.90
C ASN A 62 -21.92 -6.42 6.03
N ASN A 63 -21.56 -6.75 7.23
CA ASN A 63 -21.91 -5.93 8.38
C ASN A 63 -21.07 -4.64 8.34
N TRP A 64 -21.70 -3.51 8.20
CA TRP A 64 -21.04 -2.23 7.99
C TRP A 64 -20.05 -1.80 9.09
N TYR A 65 -20.13 -2.38 10.27
CA TYR A 65 -19.15 -2.19 11.35
C TYR A 65 -17.84 -2.93 11.18
N CYS A 66 -17.83 -4.03 10.46
CA CYS A 66 -16.70 -4.95 10.39
C CYS A 66 -16.03 -5.01 9.03
N ARG A 67 -16.39 -4.11 8.13
CA ARG A 67 -15.83 -4.11 6.78
C ARG A 67 -14.44 -3.54 6.75
N TYR A 68 -13.56 -4.21 6.06
CA TYR A 68 -12.21 -3.69 5.81
C TYR A 68 -12.25 -2.29 5.17
N GLY A 69 -13.04 -2.13 4.11
CA GLY A 69 -13.18 -0.84 3.44
C GLY A 69 -13.77 0.25 4.32
N THR A 70 -14.60 -0.09 5.32
CA THR A 70 -15.17 0.90 6.23
C THR A 70 -14.17 1.37 7.28
N GLN A 71 -13.29 0.48 7.71
CA GLN A 71 -12.37 0.75 8.81
C GLN A 71 -10.98 1.18 8.37
N TYR A 72 -10.47 0.63 7.25
CA TYR A 72 -9.07 0.76 6.87
C TYR A 72 -8.83 1.53 5.58
N ALA A 73 -9.82 1.58 4.69
CA ALA A 73 -9.67 2.41 3.49
C ALA A 73 -9.66 3.90 3.86
N SER A 74 -8.81 4.67 3.19
CA SER A 74 -8.65 6.10 3.48
C SER A 74 -9.96 6.89 3.37
N ASN A 75 -10.87 6.45 2.51
CA ASN A 75 -12.21 7.02 2.31
C ASN A 75 -13.32 6.18 2.94
N GLY A 76 -12.99 5.23 3.80
CA GLY A 76 -13.98 4.43 4.51
C GLY A 76 -14.74 5.23 5.56
N TYR A 77 -16.00 4.86 5.80
CA TYR A 77 -16.88 5.59 6.72
C TYR A 77 -16.28 5.80 8.10
N TYR A 78 -15.76 4.75 8.73
CA TYR A 78 -15.16 4.85 10.06
C TYR A 78 -13.79 5.50 10.06
N ALA A 79 -13.01 5.28 9.03
CA ALA A 79 -11.72 5.92 8.90
C ALA A 79 -11.89 7.44 8.73
N SER A 80 -12.88 7.86 7.94
CA SER A 80 -13.09 9.25 7.61
C SER A 80 -13.99 10.01 8.57
N THR A 81 -14.98 9.36 9.19
CA THR A 81 -15.97 10.07 10.02
C THR A 81 -15.85 9.83 11.51
N GLN A 82 -15.34 8.68 11.92
CA GLN A 82 -15.25 8.30 13.33
C GLN A 82 -13.84 8.15 13.87
N GLN A 83 -12.84 8.38 13.05
CA GLN A 83 -11.42 8.40 13.44
C GLN A 83 -10.91 7.10 14.07
N THR A 84 -11.59 6.00 13.82
CA THR A 84 -11.35 4.77 14.56
C THR A 84 -10.43 3.80 13.87
N GLY A 85 -9.95 4.07 12.67
CA GLY A 85 -9.34 2.98 11.97
C GLY A 85 -8.29 3.28 10.91
N ALA A 86 -8.17 4.51 10.46
CA ALA A 86 -7.12 4.85 9.52
C ALA A 86 -5.78 4.88 10.26
N GLY A 87 -5.15 3.74 10.34
CA GLY A 87 -3.78 3.68 10.82
C GLY A 87 -2.90 4.58 9.96
N SER A 88 -2.14 5.47 10.59
CA SER A 88 -1.05 6.16 9.92
C SER A 88 0.16 5.25 9.88
N ILE A 89 0.85 5.24 8.75
CA ILE A 89 2.15 4.59 8.66
C ILE A 89 3.18 5.40 9.44
N GLY A 90 4.12 4.74 10.08
CA GLY A 90 5.19 5.42 10.81
C GLY A 90 6.00 6.34 9.89
N ARG A 91 6.24 7.57 10.33
CA ARG A 91 6.98 8.58 9.57
C ARG A 91 8.37 8.09 9.14
N GLU A 92 9.05 7.36 10.01
CA GLU A 92 10.34 6.77 9.70
C GLU A 92 10.27 5.83 8.50
N LEU A 93 9.25 4.99 8.43
CA LEU A 93 9.05 4.08 7.30
C LEU A 93 8.78 4.84 5.99
N ILE A 94 7.96 5.90 6.05
CA ILE A 94 7.71 6.76 4.88
C ILE A 94 9.02 7.39 4.38
N ASN A 95 9.86 7.86 5.32
CA ASN A 95 11.13 8.51 5.00
C ASN A 95 12.15 7.54 4.36
N ARG A 96 12.04 6.24 4.63
CA ARG A 96 12.87 5.21 3.99
C ARG A 96 12.48 4.93 2.55
N ILE A 97 11.25 5.24 2.15
CA ILE A 97 10.82 5.11 0.75
C ILE A 97 11.53 6.18 -0.08
N PRO A 98 12.28 5.81 -1.13
CA PRO A 98 12.92 6.78 -2.03
C PRO A 98 11.93 7.76 -2.65
N ASN A 99 12.38 8.97 -2.95
CA ASN A 99 11.50 10.01 -3.51
C ASN A 99 11.03 9.71 -4.94
N ASP A 100 11.78 8.92 -5.67
CA ASP A 100 11.48 8.43 -7.01
C ASP A 100 10.64 7.14 -7.03
N ASP A 101 10.34 6.58 -5.86
CA ASP A 101 9.45 5.44 -5.72
C ASP A 101 8.00 5.90 -5.66
N ALA A 102 7.19 5.45 -6.60
CA ALA A 102 5.79 5.82 -6.72
C ALA A 102 4.95 5.45 -5.47
N ARG A 103 5.39 4.50 -4.66
CA ARG A 103 4.72 4.16 -3.39
C ARG A 103 4.66 5.33 -2.42
N LYS A 104 5.65 6.23 -2.44
CA LYS A 104 5.69 7.39 -1.54
C LYS A 104 4.50 8.31 -1.74
N ALA A 105 4.04 8.42 -2.97
CA ALA A 105 2.86 9.21 -3.31
C ALA A 105 1.54 8.65 -2.74
N LEU A 106 1.53 7.40 -2.29
CA LEU A 106 0.37 6.78 -1.64
C LEU A 106 0.24 7.11 -0.16
N PHE A 107 1.08 7.99 0.36
CA PHE A 107 1.01 8.45 1.74
C PHE A 107 0.85 9.96 1.81
N LEU A 108 0.05 10.44 2.75
CA LEU A 108 -0.13 11.85 3.02
C LEU A 108 1.07 12.36 3.83
N THR A 109 2.03 12.90 3.13
CA THR A 109 3.28 13.45 3.69
C THR A 109 3.17 14.96 3.92
N GLU A 110 4.09 15.52 4.69
CA GLU A 110 4.07 16.96 5.07
C GLU A 110 4.01 17.91 3.88
N ASP A 111 4.62 17.54 2.76
CA ASP A 111 4.62 18.34 1.53
C ASP A 111 3.23 18.45 0.86
N LYS A 112 2.28 17.60 1.25
CA LYS A 112 0.90 17.63 0.76
C LYS A 112 0.03 18.65 1.55
N PHE A 113 0.56 19.20 2.60
CA PHE A 113 -0.14 20.12 3.49
C PHE A 113 0.68 21.41 3.68
N PRO A 114 0.86 22.21 2.62
CA PRO A 114 1.60 23.43 2.69
C PRO A 114 0.97 24.39 3.70
N GLY A 115 1.80 25.01 4.53
CA GLY A 115 1.35 25.94 5.56
C GLY A 115 1.15 25.31 6.93
N TYR A 116 1.39 24.01 7.09
CA TYR A 116 1.47 23.36 8.40
C TYR A 116 2.90 23.16 8.85
N ASN A 117 3.14 23.49 10.11
CA ASN A 117 4.39 23.15 10.76
C ASN A 117 4.15 21.98 11.72
N PHE A 118 4.44 20.80 11.26
CA PHE A 118 4.29 19.58 12.05
C PHE A 118 5.31 19.46 13.19
N ASN A 119 6.30 20.34 13.25
CA ASN A 119 7.36 20.28 14.24
C ASN A 119 7.05 21.13 15.49
N ASP A 120 6.13 22.06 15.40
CA ASP A 120 5.73 22.94 16.52
C ASP A 120 4.45 22.49 17.24
N GLY A 121 3.86 21.40 16.84
CA GLY A 121 2.63 20.87 17.40
C GLY A 121 1.35 21.51 16.87
N SER A 122 1.44 22.50 15.99
CA SER A 122 0.24 23.19 15.46
C SER A 122 -0.68 22.24 14.68
N ALA A 123 -0.13 21.19 14.08
CA ALA A 123 -0.91 20.16 13.44
C ALA A 123 -1.76 19.34 14.43
N MET A 124 -1.36 19.27 15.68
CA MET A 124 -2.11 18.56 16.72
C MET A 124 -3.34 19.35 17.19
N ASP A 125 -3.30 20.66 17.06
CA ASP A 125 -4.42 21.54 17.41
C ASP A 125 -5.59 21.41 16.44
N LEU A 126 -5.38 20.76 15.30
CA LEU A 126 -6.42 20.40 14.33
C LEU A 126 -7.18 19.14 14.69
N GLY A 127 -7.07 18.71 15.91
CA GLY A 127 -7.72 17.49 16.37
C GLY A 127 -7.07 16.23 15.79
N TYR A 128 -7.88 15.27 15.44
CA TYR A 128 -7.43 13.93 15.06
C TYR A 128 -6.83 13.82 13.67
N GLY A 129 -6.56 14.88 13.07
CA GLY A 129 -5.97 14.89 11.76
C GLY A 129 -5.92 16.30 11.21
N ILE A 130 -5.32 16.41 10.09
CA ILE A 130 -5.10 17.67 9.42
C ILE A 130 -6.42 18.36 9.06
N LEU A 131 -7.45 17.59 8.87
CA LEU A 131 -8.77 18.03 8.40
C LEU A 131 -9.82 17.94 9.49
N GLY A 132 -9.36 17.69 10.70
CA GLY A 132 -10.27 17.48 11.78
C GLY A 132 -10.79 18.77 12.35
N MET A 133 -10.93 18.81 13.53
CA MET A 133 -11.68 19.62 14.39
C MET A 133 -10.78 20.67 15.05
N GLY A 134 -10.15 21.51 14.27
CA GLY A 134 -9.49 22.69 14.78
C GLY A 134 -10.47 23.83 14.94
N ASP A 135 -10.10 24.83 15.71
CA ASP A 135 -10.89 26.05 15.89
C ASP A 135 -10.99 26.92 14.62
N ASP A 136 -10.24 26.56 13.57
CA ASP A 136 -10.24 27.26 12.29
C ASP A 136 -10.85 26.40 11.18
N GLU A 137 -12.19 26.38 11.13
CA GLU A 137 -12.95 25.62 10.12
C GLU A 137 -12.54 25.96 8.68
N LYS A 138 -12.27 27.24 8.37
CA LYS A 138 -11.91 27.66 7.00
C LYS A 138 -10.57 27.09 6.58
N LYS A 139 -9.63 27.02 7.50
CA LYS A 139 -8.32 26.46 7.25
C LYS A 139 -8.40 24.94 7.10
N ALA A 140 -9.22 24.31 7.94
CA ALA A 140 -9.50 22.87 7.84
C ALA A 140 -10.18 22.53 6.50
N ASP A 141 -11.15 23.32 6.06
CA ASP A 141 -11.83 23.14 4.78
C ASP A 141 -10.87 23.29 3.59
N ALA A 142 -10.03 24.29 3.59
CA ALA A 142 -9.05 24.50 2.51
C ALA A 142 -8.08 23.33 2.39
N LEU A 143 -7.58 22.82 3.50
CA LEU A 143 -6.70 21.66 3.51
C LEU A 143 -7.41 20.37 3.09
N TRP A 144 -8.65 20.27 3.47
CA TRP A 144 -9.50 19.19 3.03
C TRP A 144 -9.65 19.18 1.51
N GLU A 145 -9.94 20.33 0.92
CA GLU A 145 -10.04 20.45 -0.54
C GLU A 145 -8.70 20.10 -1.22
N GLU A 146 -7.57 20.55 -0.67
CA GLU A 146 -6.25 20.17 -1.18
C GLU A 146 -5.99 18.67 -1.07
N ALA A 147 -6.28 18.07 0.07
CA ALA A 147 -6.10 16.63 0.26
C ALA A 147 -7.02 15.83 -0.65
N ALA A 148 -8.27 16.25 -0.82
CA ALA A 148 -9.20 15.62 -1.75
C ALA A 148 -8.74 15.74 -3.21
N ALA A 149 -8.27 16.90 -3.62
CA ALA A 149 -7.69 17.12 -4.95
C ALA A 149 -6.44 16.27 -5.17
N TYR A 150 -5.59 16.14 -4.15
CA TYR A 150 -4.43 15.26 -4.21
C TYR A 150 -4.83 13.80 -4.35
N CYS A 151 -5.79 13.33 -3.56
CA CYS A 151 -6.32 11.97 -3.67
C CYS A 151 -6.90 11.68 -5.06
N GLN A 152 -7.66 12.62 -5.62
CA GLN A 152 -8.19 12.50 -6.97
C GLN A 152 -7.10 12.45 -8.04
N LYS A 153 -6.07 13.27 -7.89
CA LYS A 153 -4.93 13.27 -8.81
C LYS A 153 -4.15 11.96 -8.78
N MET A 154 -4.02 11.36 -7.60
CA MET A 154 -3.31 10.09 -7.41
C MET A 154 -4.18 8.89 -7.73
N ALA A 155 -5.48 9.04 -7.69
CA ALA A 155 -6.42 8.01 -8.06
C ALA A 155 -6.48 7.84 -9.59
N VAL A 156 -6.72 6.62 -10.03
CA VAL A 156 -6.99 6.33 -11.43
C VAL A 156 -8.30 7.01 -11.86
N SER A 157 -8.40 7.39 -13.11
CA SER A 157 -9.57 8.06 -13.66
C SER A 157 -10.88 7.35 -13.30
N GLY A 158 -11.82 8.06 -12.71
CA GLY A 158 -13.10 7.53 -12.23
C GLY A 158 -13.23 7.47 -10.71
N LEU A 159 -12.18 7.77 -9.95
CA LEU A 159 -12.29 8.00 -8.51
C LEU A 159 -12.83 9.41 -8.26
N GLU A 160 -13.97 9.48 -7.65
CA GLU A 160 -14.46 10.73 -7.08
C GLU A 160 -13.71 11.06 -5.80
N ALA A 161 -13.91 12.26 -5.27
CA ALA A 161 -13.37 12.65 -3.96
C ALA A 161 -13.62 11.56 -2.91
N PRO A 162 -12.74 11.42 -1.92
CA PRO A 162 -12.92 10.41 -0.87
C PRO A 162 -14.32 10.43 -0.30
N TYR A 163 -14.96 9.28 -0.26
CA TYR A 163 -16.30 9.15 0.29
C TYR A 163 -16.29 9.57 1.77
N GLN A 164 -17.08 10.57 2.10
CA GLN A 164 -17.16 11.15 3.44
C GLN A 164 -15.80 11.49 4.07
N ALA A 165 -14.94 12.02 3.31
CA ALA A 165 -13.62 12.42 3.76
C ALA A 165 -13.68 13.52 4.82
N GLY A 166 -13.96 13.18 6.01
CA GLY A 166 -13.91 14.09 7.13
C GLY A 166 -12.54 14.21 7.77
N TYR A 167 -11.69 13.17 7.67
CA TYR A 167 -10.48 13.11 8.47
C TYR A 167 -9.35 12.41 7.74
N MET A 168 -8.44 13.17 7.20
CA MET A 168 -7.20 12.67 6.66
C MET A 168 -6.07 12.98 7.62
N TYR A 169 -5.22 12.00 7.85
CA TYR A 169 -4.13 12.10 8.80
C TYR A 169 -2.80 12.24 8.09
N LEU A 170 -1.89 12.95 8.70
CA LEU A 170 -0.49 12.88 8.31
C LEU A 170 0.00 11.43 8.40
N GLY A 171 0.59 10.94 7.34
CA GLY A 171 0.94 9.53 7.21
C GLY A 171 -0.23 8.63 6.85
N GLY A 172 -1.42 9.18 6.63
CA GLY A 172 -2.57 8.45 6.12
C GLY A 172 -2.24 7.82 4.77
N GLN A 173 -2.77 6.62 4.54
CA GLN A 173 -2.48 5.87 3.32
C GLN A 173 -3.60 6.07 2.27
N LEU A 174 -3.23 6.18 1.02
CA LEU A 174 -4.13 6.24 -0.14
C LEU A 174 -4.13 4.93 -0.94
N LYS A 175 -3.42 3.92 -0.46
CA LYS A 175 -3.27 2.64 -1.15
C LYS A 175 -4.58 1.87 -1.22
N PHE A 176 -5.31 1.83 -0.09
CA PHE A 176 -6.60 1.16 0.00
C PHE A 176 -7.71 2.20 -0.08
N TYR A 177 -8.47 2.15 -1.15
CA TYR A 177 -9.51 3.10 -1.48
C TYR A 177 -10.78 2.37 -1.92
N VAL A 178 -11.94 2.76 -1.43
CA VAL A 178 -13.22 2.10 -1.69
C VAL A 178 -14.01 2.90 -2.73
N PHE A 179 -14.50 2.22 -3.74
CA PHE A 179 -15.28 2.84 -4.82
C PHE A 179 -16.77 2.80 -4.58
N ASP A 180 -17.23 1.95 -3.69
CA ASP A 180 -18.66 1.72 -3.46
C ASP A 180 -19.03 1.96 -2.00
N THR A 181 -20.19 2.52 -1.84
CA THR A 181 -20.80 2.80 -0.54
C THR A 181 -21.66 1.63 -0.09
N PRO A 182 -21.63 1.31 1.16
CA PRO A 182 -20.90 1.83 2.30
C PRO A 182 -19.62 1.04 2.61
N GLY A 183 -18.66 1.01 1.74
CA GLY A 183 -17.37 0.40 2.01
C GLY A 183 -17.27 -1.08 1.61
N VAL A 184 -18.02 -1.47 0.59
CA VAL A 184 -17.84 -2.78 -0.06
C VAL A 184 -16.47 -2.80 -0.71
N SER A 185 -15.65 -3.74 -0.32
CA SER A 185 -14.29 -3.84 -0.84
C SER A 185 -13.80 -5.28 -0.83
N TYR A 186 -12.82 -5.51 -1.66
CA TYR A 186 -12.04 -6.75 -1.65
C TYR A 186 -10.77 -6.54 -0.85
N LEU A 187 -10.23 -7.60 -0.29
CA LEU A 187 -8.98 -7.58 0.44
C LEU A 187 -7.99 -8.57 -0.18
N PRO A 188 -6.82 -8.10 -0.65
CA PRO A 188 -5.78 -9.00 -1.14
C PRO A 188 -5.09 -9.71 0.03
N PHE A 189 -5.08 -11.03 0.02
CA PHE A 189 -4.36 -11.84 1.01
C PHE A 189 -3.00 -12.29 0.51
N ILE A 190 -2.91 -12.61 -0.79
CA ILE A 190 -1.68 -13.07 -1.43
C ILE A 190 -1.60 -12.44 -2.83
N ARG A 191 -0.48 -11.82 -3.13
CA ARG A 191 -0.20 -11.20 -4.41
C ARG A 191 1.13 -11.68 -4.99
N SER A 192 1.26 -11.59 -6.31
CA SER A 192 2.50 -11.97 -7.00
C SER A 192 3.71 -11.15 -6.57
N SER A 193 3.53 -9.87 -6.23
CA SER A 193 4.63 -9.05 -5.71
C SER A 193 5.24 -9.63 -4.43
N GLU A 194 4.44 -10.23 -3.56
CA GLU A 194 4.95 -10.96 -2.40
C GLU A 194 5.78 -12.18 -2.83
N MET A 195 5.32 -12.91 -3.83
CA MET A 195 6.06 -14.07 -4.34
C MET A 195 7.40 -13.67 -4.97
N VAL A 196 7.46 -12.52 -5.63
CA VAL A 196 8.71 -11.95 -6.14
C VAL A 196 9.68 -11.61 -5.00
N LEU A 197 9.17 -11.07 -3.90
CA LEU A 197 10.00 -10.82 -2.71
C LEU A 197 10.48 -12.12 -2.05
N VAL A 198 9.65 -13.15 -2.01
CA VAL A 198 10.08 -14.51 -1.59
C VAL A 198 11.20 -15.04 -2.48
N GLU A 199 11.11 -14.81 -3.81
CA GLU A 199 12.17 -15.17 -4.74
C GLU A 199 13.46 -14.38 -4.47
N ALA A 200 13.37 -13.08 -4.21
CA ALA A 200 14.52 -12.25 -3.89
C ALA A 200 15.24 -12.72 -2.63
N GLU A 201 14.49 -12.93 -1.54
CA GLU A 201 15.02 -13.43 -0.28
C GLU A 201 15.61 -14.83 -0.42
N ALA A 202 14.90 -15.74 -1.05
CA ALA A 202 15.37 -17.11 -1.25
C ALA A 202 16.66 -17.16 -2.08
N ASN A 203 16.75 -16.42 -3.17
CA ASN A 203 17.94 -16.33 -3.99
C ASN A 203 19.13 -15.75 -3.22
N TYR A 204 18.91 -14.72 -2.40
CA TYR A 204 19.95 -14.16 -1.54
C TYR A 204 20.58 -15.23 -0.63
N PHE A 205 19.76 -15.99 0.10
CA PHE A 205 20.25 -17.05 0.99
C PHE A 205 20.78 -18.29 0.27
N LEU A 206 20.44 -18.47 -1.00
CA LEU A 206 21.04 -19.48 -1.87
C LEU A 206 22.35 -19.01 -2.52
N ASN A 207 22.85 -17.82 -2.16
CA ASN A 207 24.03 -17.17 -2.71
C ASN A 207 23.92 -16.81 -4.19
N ASP A 208 22.72 -16.65 -4.71
CA ASP A 208 22.46 -16.11 -6.06
C ASP A 208 22.00 -14.65 -5.97
N GLU A 209 22.94 -13.77 -5.59
CA GLU A 209 22.65 -12.34 -5.49
C GLU A 209 22.22 -11.72 -6.83
N THR A 210 22.65 -12.30 -7.96
CA THR A 210 22.27 -11.82 -9.27
C THR A 210 20.76 -12.03 -9.51
N ALA A 211 20.25 -13.21 -9.18
CA ALA A 211 18.81 -13.47 -9.27
C ALA A 211 18.02 -12.67 -8.22
N ALA A 212 18.58 -12.45 -7.03
CA ALA A 212 17.95 -11.62 -6.01
C ALA A 212 17.77 -10.17 -6.49
N ARG A 213 18.82 -9.56 -7.06
CA ARG A 213 18.74 -8.22 -7.68
C ARG A 213 17.75 -8.17 -8.85
N ALA A 214 17.75 -9.19 -9.70
CA ALA A 214 16.82 -9.25 -10.84
C ALA A 214 15.35 -9.26 -10.38
N ALA A 215 15.04 -9.96 -9.29
CA ALA A 215 13.69 -9.95 -8.70
C ALA A 215 13.27 -8.56 -8.22
N LEU A 216 14.16 -7.81 -7.57
CA LEU A 216 13.87 -6.43 -7.16
C LEU A 216 13.65 -5.51 -8.37
N VAL A 217 14.44 -5.66 -9.43
CA VAL A 217 14.28 -4.89 -10.67
C VAL A 217 12.95 -5.22 -11.33
N GLU A 218 12.59 -6.49 -11.45
CA GLU A 218 11.27 -6.92 -11.96
C GLU A 218 10.13 -6.27 -11.18
N LEU A 219 10.21 -6.32 -9.86
CA LEU A 219 9.18 -5.79 -8.98
C LEU A 219 9.00 -4.28 -9.17
N ASN A 220 10.09 -3.54 -9.29
CA ASN A 220 10.04 -2.09 -9.45
C ASN A 220 9.52 -1.68 -10.82
N ALA A 221 9.93 -2.36 -11.87
CA ALA A 221 9.57 -2.02 -13.24
C ALA A 221 8.07 -2.18 -13.52
N THR A 222 7.41 -3.13 -12.86
CA THR A 222 6.03 -3.53 -13.22
C THR A 222 4.98 -3.15 -12.19
N SER A 223 5.30 -3.13 -10.90
CA SER A 223 4.31 -2.89 -9.84
C SER A 223 4.16 -1.43 -9.43
N GLY A 224 4.34 -0.49 -10.32
CA GLY A 224 4.10 0.90 -10.02
C GLY A 224 5.07 1.56 -9.07
N ARG A 225 6.26 1.00 -8.89
CA ARG A 225 7.24 1.53 -7.96
C ARG A 225 8.20 2.49 -8.65
N ASN A 226 9.31 2.02 -9.16
CA ASN A 226 10.31 2.82 -9.85
C ASN A 226 10.80 2.09 -11.11
N PRO A 227 10.29 2.42 -12.31
CA PRO A 227 10.72 1.78 -13.56
C PRO A 227 12.20 1.94 -13.90
N GLU A 228 12.83 3.00 -13.36
CA GLU A 228 14.26 3.28 -13.57
C GLU A 228 15.14 2.63 -12.50
N TYR A 229 14.54 1.86 -11.59
CA TYR A 229 15.28 1.21 -10.51
C TYR A 229 16.33 0.25 -11.05
N THR A 230 17.52 0.37 -10.51
CA THR A 230 18.62 -0.57 -10.71
C THR A 230 19.18 -0.98 -9.34
N CYS A 231 19.67 -2.20 -9.22
CA CYS A 231 20.28 -2.68 -8.00
C CYS A 231 21.70 -3.19 -8.27
N ASP A 232 22.68 -2.52 -7.72
CA ASP A 232 24.10 -2.93 -7.76
C ASP A 232 24.63 -3.39 -6.39
N LYS A 233 23.74 -3.42 -5.36
CA LYS A 233 24.07 -3.82 -4.00
C LYS A 233 24.44 -5.30 -3.90
N SER A 234 25.27 -5.63 -2.91
CA SER A 234 25.71 -6.99 -2.60
C SER A 234 25.84 -7.19 -1.10
N GLY A 235 25.93 -8.44 -0.64
CA GLY A 235 26.07 -8.80 0.75
C GLY A 235 24.97 -8.18 1.64
N GLU A 236 25.36 -7.67 2.80
CA GLU A 236 24.43 -7.07 3.76
C GLU A 236 23.64 -5.88 3.18
N ALA A 237 24.25 -5.10 2.29
CA ALA A 237 23.56 -3.99 1.66
C ALA A 237 22.42 -4.46 0.75
N LEU A 238 22.57 -5.59 0.05
CA LEU A 238 21.53 -6.22 -0.72
C LEU A 238 20.43 -6.79 0.19
N TRP A 239 20.81 -7.42 1.30
CA TRP A 239 19.85 -7.91 2.27
C TRP A 239 18.98 -6.79 2.84
N ASN A 240 19.59 -5.70 3.25
CA ASN A 240 18.85 -4.53 3.74
C ASN A 240 17.91 -3.96 2.68
N GLU A 241 18.33 -3.94 1.42
CA GLU A 241 17.49 -3.52 0.32
C GLU A 241 16.26 -4.44 0.16
N ILE A 242 16.43 -5.76 0.24
CA ILE A 242 15.31 -6.72 0.17
C ILE A 242 14.34 -6.49 1.32
N MET A 243 14.85 -6.22 2.52
CA MET A 243 14.03 -5.99 3.72
C MET A 243 13.27 -4.65 3.72
N ASP A 244 13.70 -3.69 2.91
CA ASP A 244 13.04 -2.39 2.76
C ASP A 244 11.83 -2.44 1.80
N TYR A 245 11.64 -3.55 1.11
CA TYR A 245 10.50 -3.77 0.23
C TYR A 245 9.37 -4.51 0.92
#